data_1e9f728d3fbb3a2d49bba479fa7dae53
#
_entry.id   1e9f728d3fbb3a2d49bba479fa7dae53
#
_cell.length_a   1.000
_cell.length_b   1.000
_cell.length_c   1.000
_cell.angle_alpha   90.00
_cell.angle_beta   90.00
_cell.angle_gamma   90.00
#
_symmetry.space_group_name_H-M   'P 1'
#
loop_
_entity.id
_entity.type
_entity.pdbx_description
1 polymer ?
#
loop_
_entity_poly.entity_id
_entity_poly.type
_entity_poly.pdbx_seq_one_letter_code
_entity_poly.pdbx_strand_id
1 'polypeptide(L)'
;MRGCLLLACGSVLVQMGGTAARAAETTPDLPLLAFASAVAPATDPYLLAFAPANPAAVGDPNRLASGAGDVSTADASSQASSSGDDQSKSRLSESPKPPVTQARDKSRLSESPKPLLKEHKDLPERNPPIFEWNLPFLGPGNIISGFKSPTGAVWQPAFWGFGDFIATAGYANNGVNPGQSYISSRADLFGNLQLTPTERVVVGFTPLSLGSARGTGFLHTDGDGTQFYNGLDANVRTLFFEGDTRQLFPGIDPDDRLGRDYGFAVGRQPIFFQEGIMIDDNIQALGITKDTIQIPGITQDMRITGVYGWADIRRGNNLVDPTAYLLGIFTETDLRKSVVTFDFSYIGSDNPPDISGVRQGGSGVYFGASATQRFGDINTAFRVNTSTALDGTGTAVDNGALLLGEFSRTVTGSTDLVYANVFETIGHYTSAARSTDAGGPLERVGIMFTPPAAGLVGSPISGYADHVYGGALGYQMFFGPRKQLTLELAGENDTNGSKQGVVGIEGQYLQAITSRTSIQFNAFLLDGESGHVGSGVSVESRTRW
;
A
#
# COMPACT_ATOMS: atom_id res chain seq x y z
N MET A 1 37.44 -3.77 -10.92
CA MET A 1 36.76 -2.84 -10.00
C MET A 1 35.56 -3.46 -9.27
N ARG A 2 35.58 -4.78 -8.98
CA ARG A 2 34.44 -5.52 -8.32
C ARG A 2 34.57 -5.67 -6.80
N GLY A 3 35.49 -5.00 -6.16
CA GLY A 3 35.82 -5.20 -4.73
C GLY A 3 35.53 -4.04 -3.79
N CYS A 4 35.17 -2.85 -4.28
CA CYS A 4 35.06 -1.67 -3.42
C CYS A 4 33.65 -1.38 -2.85
N LEU A 5 32.59 -1.92 -3.44
CA LEU A 5 31.22 -1.57 -3.02
C LEU A 5 30.73 -2.36 -1.79
N LEU A 6 31.25 -3.58 -1.60
CA LEU A 6 30.93 -4.39 -0.40
C LEU A 6 31.61 -3.89 0.88
N LEU A 7 32.70 -3.13 0.76
CA LEU A 7 33.43 -2.53 1.89
C LEU A 7 32.79 -1.20 2.36
N ALA A 8 32.08 -0.48 1.48
CA ALA A 8 31.40 0.76 1.85
C ALA A 8 30.14 0.54 2.69
N CYS A 9 29.37 -0.51 2.43
CA CYS A 9 28.22 -0.88 3.27
C CYS A 9 28.64 -1.46 4.64
N GLY A 10 29.78 -2.14 4.72
CA GLY A 10 30.31 -2.67 5.97
C GLY A 10 30.87 -1.59 6.92
N SER A 11 31.42 -0.51 6.37
CA SER A 11 32.05 0.54 7.17
C SER A 11 31.07 1.51 7.84
N VAL A 12 29.88 1.68 7.28
CA VAL A 12 28.81 2.50 7.88
C VAL A 12 28.12 1.77 9.05
N LEU A 13 28.09 0.44 9.03
CA LEU A 13 27.51 -0.38 10.10
C LEU A 13 28.42 -0.51 11.34
N VAL A 14 29.73 -0.35 11.20
CA VAL A 14 30.68 -0.53 12.30
C VAL A 14 30.92 0.75 13.13
N GLN A 15 30.65 1.94 12.58
CA GLN A 15 30.81 3.19 13.35
C GLN A 15 29.59 3.64 14.15
N MET A 16 28.42 2.98 14.02
CA MET A 16 27.22 3.28 14.83
C MET A 16 27.03 2.35 16.05
N GLY A 17 27.97 1.46 16.34
CA GLY A 17 27.91 0.48 17.42
C GLY A 17 28.50 0.89 18.78
N GLY A 18 28.84 2.14 19.01
CA GLY A 18 29.45 2.58 20.25
C GLY A 18 28.69 3.73 20.91
N THR A 19 28.01 3.43 21.98
CA THR A 19 27.36 4.25 23.02
C THR A 19 25.82 4.31 22.97
N ALA A 20 25.15 3.29 23.53
CA ALA A 20 23.85 3.46 24.18
C ALA A 20 23.62 2.36 25.21
N ALA A 21 24.20 2.51 26.38
CA ALA A 21 23.73 1.85 27.58
C ALA A 21 23.20 2.90 28.54
N ARG A 22 21.91 2.76 28.90
CA ARG A 22 21.12 3.43 29.94
C ARG A 22 20.19 4.56 29.49
N ALA A 23 18.93 4.16 29.33
CA ALA A 23 17.80 4.77 30.04
C ALA A 23 16.52 3.99 29.63
N ALA A 24 16.11 3.07 30.49
CA ALA A 24 14.74 2.56 30.48
C ALA A 24 13.89 3.55 31.26
N GLU A 25 13.05 4.31 30.59
CA GLU A 25 11.91 4.96 31.19
C GLU A 25 10.76 5.01 30.18
N THR A 26 9.64 4.56 30.66
CA THR A 26 8.34 4.35 30.04
C THR A 26 7.82 5.57 29.29
N THR A 27 7.70 5.44 27.98
CA THR A 27 6.85 6.34 27.16
C THR A 27 5.56 5.63 26.82
N PRO A 28 4.39 6.30 26.89
CA PRO A 28 3.11 5.70 26.53
C PRO A 28 3.07 5.37 25.04
N ASP A 29 2.57 4.19 24.70
CA ASP A 29 2.31 3.73 23.35
C ASP A 29 1.44 4.73 22.60
N LEU A 30 2.06 5.52 21.74
CA LEU A 30 1.37 6.23 20.68
C LEU A 30 1.01 5.21 19.60
N PRO A 31 -0.24 5.20 19.08
CA PRO A 31 -0.62 4.29 18.03
C PRO A 31 0.33 4.47 16.83
N LEU A 32 0.89 3.37 16.36
CA LEU A 32 1.66 3.31 15.11
C LEU A 32 0.72 3.78 13.98
N LEU A 33 0.83 5.06 13.65
CA LEU A 33 0.25 5.60 12.44
C LEU A 33 0.95 4.94 11.25
N ALA A 34 0.14 4.33 10.42
CA ALA A 34 0.47 3.65 9.21
C ALA A 34 1.62 4.32 8.44
N PHE A 35 2.70 3.59 8.28
CA PHE A 35 3.71 3.92 7.29
C PHE A 35 3.16 3.57 5.90
N ALA A 36 2.29 4.42 5.37
CA ALA A 36 2.24 4.55 3.94
C ALA A 36 3.63 5.05 3.53
N SER A 37 4.32 4.30 2.68
CA SER A 37 5.53 4.79 2.02
C SER A 37 5.24 6.21 1.57
N ALA A 38 6.08 7.17 1.97
CA ALA A 38 5.87 8.59 1.71
C ALA A 38 5.77 8.93 0.21
N VAL A 39 5.86 7.95 -0.65
CA VAL A 39 5.93 8.04 -2.11
C VAL A 39 4.93 7.11 -2.81
N ALA A 40 3.90 6.63 -2.14
CA ALA A 40 2.81 6.09 -2.94
C ALA A 40 2.13 7.26 -3.67
N PRO A 41 2.10 7.32 -5.02
CA PRO A 41 1.07 8.08 -5.68
C PRO A 41 -0.21 7.63 -5.02
N ALA A 42 -1.12 8.57 -4.75
CA ALA A 42 -2.35 8.26 -4.03
C ALA A 42 -2.97 7.01 -4.62
N THR A 43 -2.63 5.89 -4.03
CA THR A 43 -3.07 4.58 -4.44
C THR A 43 -4.58 4.60 -4.33
N ASP A 44 -5.20 4.12 -5.34
CA ASP A 44 -6.61 3.82 -5.42
C ASP A 44 -7.05 3.19 -4.08
N PRO A 45 -7.98 3.80 -3.32
CA PRO A 45 -8.45 3.23 -2.05
C PRO A 45 -9.06 1.84 -2.21
N TYR A 46 -9.21 1.36 -3.45
CA TYR A 46 -9.73 0.04 -3.82
C TYR A 46 -8.66 -1.00 -4.12
N LEU A 47 -7.36 -0.62 -4.19
CA LEU A 47 -6.25 -1.56 -4.28
C LEU A 47 -6.10 -2.46 -3.03
N LEU A 48 -6.88 -2.19 -1.98
CA LEU A 48 -6.84 -2.96 -0.73
C LEU A 48 -7.51 -4.35 -0.81
N ALA A 49 -8.14 -4.71 -1.92
CA ALA A 49 -8.83 -6.01 -2.00
C ALA A 49 -7.87 -7.22 -2.01
N PHE A 50 -6.66 -7.05 -2.55
CA PHE A 50 -5.61 -8.08 -2.57
C PHE A 50 -4.20 -7.53 -2.29
N ALA A 51 -4.04 -6.25 -2.03
CA ALA A 51 -2.80 -5.80 -1.43
C ALA A 51 -2.69 -6.51 -0.08
N PRO A 52 -1.56 -7.16 0.22
CA PRO A 52 -1.32 -7.65 1.55
C PRO A 52 -1.56 -6.47 2.49
N ALA A 53 -2.57 -6.58 3.35
CA ALA A 53 -2.78 -5.57 4.38
C ALA A 53 -1.49 -5.55 5.18
N ASN A 54 -0.69 -4.52 4.98
CA ASN A 54 0.45 -4.29 5.86
C ASN A 54 -0.16 -4.08 7.25
N PRO A 55 -0.05 -5.01 8.20
CA PRO A 55 -0.70 -4.90 9.50
C PRO A 55 -0.20 -3.70 10.29
N ALA A 56 0.87 -3.04 9.84
CA ALA A 56 1.32 -1.75 10.36
C ALA A 56 0.49 -0.55 9.86
N ALA A 57 -0.39 -0.73 8.86
CA ALA A 57 -1.12 0.36 8.23
C ALA A 57 -2.58 0.51 8.67
N VAL A 58 -3.18 -0.52 9.24
CA VAL A 58 -4.55 -0.47 9.80
C VAL A 58 -4.52 -1.16 11.15
N GLY A 59 -4.41 -0.37 12.21
CA GLY A 59 -4.68 -0.87 13.55
C GLY A 59 -6.13 -1.35 13.60
N ASP A 60 -6.35 -2.65 13.53
CA ASP A 60 -7.66 -3.26 13.77
C ASP A 60 -8.10 -2.88 15.18
N PRO A 61 -9.19 -2.11 15.35
CA PRO A 61 -9.68 -1.75 16.67
C PRO A 61 -10.09 -2.98 17.51
N ASN A 62 -10.27 -4.16 16.90
CA ASN A 62 -10.57 -5.41 17.59
C ASN A 62 -9.30 -6.12 18.12
N ARG A 63 -8.12 -5.78 17.64
CA ARG A 63 -6.85 -6.35 18.17
C ARG A 63 -6.48 -5.81 19.56
N LEU A 64 -7.05 -4.68 19.97
CA LEU A 64 -6.84 -4.14 21.31
C LEU A 64 -7.69 -4.82 22.39
N ALA A 65 -8.68 -5.66 22.04
CA ALA A 65 -9.53 -6.35 22.98
C ALA A 65 -9.06 -7.78 23.34
N SER A 66 -8.13 -8.40 22.60
CA SER A 66 -7.66 -9.77 22.82
C SER A 66 -6.34 -9.88 23.60
N GLY A 67 -5.78 -8.78 24.08
CA GLY A 67 -4.52 -8.72 24.81
C GLY A 67 -4.64 -8.79 26.35
N ALA A 68 -5.79 -9.19 26.91
CA ALA A 68 -5.90 -9.47 28.33
C ALA A 68 -5.46 -10.89 28.61
N GLY A 69 -4.19 -11.02 29.03
CA GLY A 69 -3.53 -12.27 29.27
C GLY A 69 -4.22 -13.13 30.33
N ASP A 70 -4.32 -14.39 30.05
CA ASP A 70 -4.58 -15.45 31.00
C ASP A 70 -3.42 -15.53 32.00
N VAL A 71 -3.69 -15.09 33.20
CA VAL A 71 -2.87 -15.47 34.37
C VAL A 71 -3.38 -16.82 34.84
N SER A 72 -2.64 -17.87 34.56
CA SER A 72 -2.84 -19.21 35.09
C SER A 72 -2.76 -19.18 36.62
N THR A 73 -3.86 -19.49 37.27
CA THR A 73 -3.87 -19.87 38.69
C THR A 73 -3.59 -21.35 38.79
N ALA A 74 -2.42 -21.66 39.36
CA ALA A 74 -2.10 -23.01 39.78
C ALA A 74 -2.87 -23.37 41.05
N ASP A 75 -3.47 -24.57 41.05
CA ASP A 75 -4.11 -25.24 42.15
C ASP A 75 -3.20 -25.41 43.40
N ALA A 76 -3.78 -25.11 44.54
CA ALA A 76 -3.37 -25.78 45.78
C ALA A 76 -4.57 -26.01 46.66
N SER A 77 -5.04 -27.23 46.68
CA SER A 77 -5.96 -27.78 47.64
C SER A 77 -5.27 -27.97 49.01
N SER A 78 -5.89 -27.64 50.12
CA SER A 78 -6.10 -28.56 51.28
C SER A 78 -6.71 -27.86 52.49
N GLN A 79 -7.82 -28.43 52.88
CA GLN A 79 -8.30 -28.82 54.23
C GLN A 79 -8.25 -27.86 55.43
N ALA A 80 -9.42 -27.57 55.84
CA ALA A 80 -10.10 -27.63 57.16
C ALA A 80 -9.25 -27.73 58.44
N SER A 81 -9.54 -26.90 59.44
CA SER A 81 -10.26 -27.28 60.69
C SER A 81 -10.18 -26.18 61.75
N SER A 82 -11.34 -25.83 62.24
CA SER A 82 -11.85 -25.68 63.59
C SER A 82 -11.14 -24.76 64.62
N SER A 83 -12.00 -23.92 65.17
CA SER A 83 -12.24 -23.59 66.59
C SER A 83 -11.28 -22.67 67.34
N GLY A 84 -11.91 -21.70 67.99
CA GLY A 84 -11.44 -21.20 69.28
C GLY A 84 -11.70 -19.72 69.51
N ASP A 85 -12.69 -19.46 70.36
CA ASP A 85 -12.96 -18.19 71.04
C ASP A 85 -11.71 -17.50 71.58
N ASP A 86 -11.62 -16.22 71.59
CA ASP A 86 -11.63 -15.48 72.84
C ASP A 86 -11.79 -13.95 72.68
N GLN A 87 -12.50 -13.37 73.60
CA GLN A 87 -12.81 -11.96 73.81
C GLN A 87 -11.59 -11.21 74.33
N SER A 88 -11.29 -10.02 73.84
CA SER A 88 -10.90 -8.93 74.73
C SER A 88 -11.17 -7.56 74.12
N LYS A 89 -11.96 -6.81 74.87
CA LYS A 89 -12.34 -5.41 74.66
C LYS A 89 -11.10 -4.50 74.87
N SER A 90 -10.85 -3.59 73.98
CA SER A 90 -10.26 -2.30 74.38
C SER A 90 -10.92 -1.16 73.58
N ARG A 91 -11.55 -0.28 74.29
CA ARG A 91 -12.07 1.00 73.82
C ARG A 91 -10.90 1.93 73.52
N LEU A 92 -10.86 2.52 72.34
CA LEU A 92 -10.15 3.78 72.07
C LEU A 92 -10.95 4.61 71.08
N SER A 93 -11.37 5.77 71.58
CA SER A 93 -11.85 7.02 70.98
C SER A 93 -12.10 7.07 69.48
N GLU A 94 -13.37 7.24 69.14
CA GLU A 94 -13.84 7.66 67.84
C GLU A 94 -13.48 9.13 67.59
N SER A 95 -12.66 9.37 66.55
CA SER A 95 -12.62 10.65 65.86
C SER A 95 -13.66 10.67 64.75
N PRO A 96 -14.37 11.77 64.50
CA PRO A 96 -15.43 11.81 63.50
C PRO A 96 -14.82 11.64 62.10
N LYS A 97 -15.22 10.56 61.43
CA LYS A 97 -14.93 10.34 60.00
C LYS A 97 -15.57 11.45 59.18
N PRO A 98 -14.81 12.07 58.25
CA PRO A 98 -15.40 12.91 57.22
C PRO A 98 -16.37 12.07 56.36
N PRO A 99 -17.40 12.66 55.75
CA PRO A 99 -18.36 11.92 54.96
C PRO A 99 -17.62 11.31 53.76
N VAL A 100 -17.54 9.98 53.76
CA VAL A 100 -17.07 9.21 52.61
C VAL A 100 -18.13 9.37 51.52
N THR A 101 -17.90 10.31 50.62
CA THR A 101 -18.57 10.30 49.33
C THR A 101 -18.16 8.98 48.68
N GLN A 102 -19.07 8.01 48.67
CA GLN A 102 -18.90 6.77 47.92
C GLN A 102 -18.73 7.15 46.44
N ALA A 103 -17.49 7.31 46.01
CA ALA A 103 -17.16 7.16 44.63
C ALA A 103 -17.52 5.69 44.29
N ARG A 104 -18.68 5.48 43.69
CA ARG A 104 -19.03 4.21 43.08
C ARG A 104 -17.91 3.89 42.10
N ASP A 105 -17.10 2.94 42.48
CA ASP A 105 -16.12 2.33 41.58
C ASP A 105 -16.90 1.67 40.44
N LYS A 106 -17.11 2.44 39.38
CA LYS A 106 -17.76 1.91 38.18
C LYS A 106 -16.72 1.02 37.53
N SER A 107 -16.96 -0.28 37.56
CA SER A 107 -16.14 -1.22 36.80
C SER A 107 -16.02 -0.73 35.35
N ARG A 108 -14.90 -0.98 34.67
CA ARG A 108 -14.68 -0.66 33.26
C ARG A 108 -15.75 -1.25 32.33
N LEU A 109 -16.51 -2.22 32.82
CA LEU A 109 -17.62 -2.89 32.14
C LEU A 109 -19.01 -2.33 32.57
N SER A 110 -19.09 -1.35 33.49
CA SER A 110 -20.36 -0.70 33.79
C SER A 110 -20.70 0.23 32.62
N GLU A 111 -21.83 0.00 31.97
CA GLU A 111 -22.40 0.91 30.99
C GLU A 111 -22.43 2.33 31.55
N SER A 112 -21.51 3.15 31.12
CA SER A 112 -21.59 4.57 31.37
C SER A 112 -22.62 5.13 30.39
N PRO A 113 -23.71 5.76 30.87
CA PRO A 113 -24.66 6.40 29.97
C PRO A 113 -24.08 7.59 29.23
N LYS A 114 -22.81 7.92 29.47
CA LYS A 114 -22.08 8.96 28.72
C LYS A 114 -21.09 8.28 27.78
N PRO A 115 -21.16 8.53 26.48
CA PRO A 115 -20.15 8.06 25.55
C PRO A 115 -18.77 8.58 26.00
N LEU A 116 -17.73 7.79 25.78
CA LEU A 116 -16.32 8.15 26.06
C LEU A 116 -15.90 9.45 25.35
N LEU A 117 -16.55 9.78 24.25
CA LEU A 117 -16.44 11.04 23.52
C LEU A 117 -17.52 12.00 24.04
N LYS A 118 -17.10 13.13 24.55
CA LYS A 118 -17.97 14.08 25.26
C LYS A 118 -19.06 14.70 24.40
N GLU A 119 -18.89 14.80 23.11
CA GLU A 119 -19.91 15.25 22.14
C GLU A 119 -19.57 14.74 20.73
N HIS A 120 -20.58 14.46 19.90
CA HIS A 120 -20.42 14.17 18.47
C HIS A 120 -19.74 15.32 17.68
N LYS A 121 -19.63 16.50 18.27
CA LYS A 121 -18.99 17.67 17.67
C LYS A 121 -17.47 17.60 17.59
N ASP A 122 -16.84 16.73 18.39
CA ASP A 122 -15.38 16.57 18.43
C ASP A 122 -14.87 15.55 17.40
N LEU A 123 -15.77 14.82 16.74
CA LEU A 123 -15.41 13.91 15.66
C LEU A 123 -15.35 14.69 14.33
N PRO A 124 -14.37 14.41 13.49
CA PRO A 124 -14.35 14.97 12.15
C PRO A 124 -15.65 14.59 11.42
N GLU A 125 -16.24 15.54 10.72
CA GLU A 125 -17.41 15.27 9.89
C GLU A 125 -17.10 14.18 8.87
N ARG A 126 -17.99 13.20 8.76
CA ARG A 126 -17.91 12.16 7.76
C ARG A 126 -17.98 12.79 6.37
N ASN A 127 -17.06 12.43 5.49
CA ASN A 127 -17.15 12.77 4.07
C ASN A 127 -18.05 11.73 3.39
N PRO A 128 -19.31 12.07 3.04
CA PRO A 128 -20.17 11.13 2.34
C PRO A 128 -19.61 10.89 0.91
N PRO A 129 -19.75 9.67 0.37
CA PRO A 129 -19.48 9.39 -1.04
C PRO A 129 -20.42 10.20 -1.97
N ILE A 130 -20.23 10.11 -3.29
CA ILE A 130 -21.08 10.79 -4.28
C ILE A 130 -22.53 10.33 -4.15
N PHE A 131 -22.72 9.05 -3.89
CA PHE A 131 -24.02 8.42 -3.76
C PHE A 131 -24.01 7.37 -2.65
N GLU A 132 -25.09 7.33 -1.87
CA GLU A 132 -25.33 6.33 -0.83
C GLU A 132 -26.77 5.80 -0.95
N TRP A 133 -26.90 4.50 -0.85
CA TRP A 133 -28.19 3.83 -0.80
C TRP A 133 -28.23 2.81 0.31
N ASN A 134 -29.32 2.77 1.04
CA ASN A 134 -29.70 1.91 2.14
C ASN A 134 -28.90 2.15 3.45
N LEU A 135 -27.59 2.02 3.45
CA LEU A 135 -26.74 2.28 4.63
C LEU A 135 -25.74 3.41 4.34
N PRO A 136 -25.56 4.36 5.26
CA PRO A 136 -24.53 5.37 5.13
C PRO A 136 -23.14 4.73 5.26
N PHE A 137 -22.23 5.06 4.35
CA PHE A 137 -20.83 4.64 4.41
C PHE A 137 -20.16 5.20 5.67
N LEU A 138 -19.45 4.38 6.44
CA LEU A 138 -18.89 4.74 7.75
C LEU A 138 -19.93 5.36 8.71
N GLY A 139 -21.18 4.95 8.59
CA GLY A 139 -22.25 5.37 9.49
C GLY A 139 -22.18 4.67 10.84
N PRO A 140 -23.15 4.93 11.73
CA PRO A 140 -23.16 4.42 13.10
C PRO A 140 -23.39 2.91 13.23
N GLY A 141 -23.35 2.16 12.11
CA GLY A 141 -23.43 0.69 12.13
C GLY A 141 -24.83 0.16 12.49
N ASN A 142 -25.89 0.83 12.08
CA ASN A 142 -27.25 0.32 12.26
C ASN A 142 -27.40 -1.02 11.55
N ILE A 143 -27.80 -2.05 12.30
CA ILE A 143 -28.13 -3.34 11.74
C ILE A 143 -29.50 -3.24 11.08
N ILE A 144 -29.57 -3.42 9.78
CA ILE A 144 -30.81 -3.53 9.03
C ILE A 144 -31.24 -4.99 8.92
N SER A 145 -32.54 -5.23 8.76
CA SER A 145 -33.03 -6.56 8.46
C SER A 145 -32.60 -6.93 7.03
N GLY A 146 -31.91 -8.07 6.89
CA GLY A 146 -31.54 -8.63 5.59
C GLY A 146 -32.57 -9.64 5.08
N PHE A 147 -32.30 -10.20 3.91
CA PHE A 147 -33.02 -11.34 3.37
C PHE A 147 -32.09 -12.53 3.15
N LYS A 148 -32.64 -13.73 3.31
CA LYS A 148 -31.87 -14.95 3.13
C LYS A 148 -31.69 -15.26 1.64
N SER A 149 -30.44 -15.38 1.19
CA SER A 149 -30.09 -15.76 -0.15
C SER A 149 -30.32 -17.26 -0.41
N PRO A 150 -30.32 -17.75 -1.66
CA PRO A 150 -30.41 -19.18 -1.96
C PRO A 150 -29.26 -20.01 -1.37
N THR A 151 -28.10 -19.41 -1.12
CA THR A 151 -26.94 -20.07 -0.51
C THR A 151 -27.05 -20.20 1.01
N GLY A 152 -28.03 -19.51 1.62
CA GLY A 152 -28.24 -19.46 3.06
C GLY A 152 -27.66 -18.24 3.73
N ALA A 153 -26.83 -17.46 3.07
CA ALA A 153 -26.29 -16.19 3.57
C ALA A 153 -27.39 -15.14 3.78
N VAL A 154 -27.26 -14.29 4.78
CA VAL A 154 -28.16 -13.16 5.01
C VAL A 154 -27.59 -11.91 4.39
N TRP A 155 -28.17 -11.45 3.29
CA TRP A 155 -27.75 -10.27 2.58
C TRP A 155 -28.43 -9.00 3.10
N GLN A 156 -27.64 -7.97 3.28
CA GLN A 156 -28.05 -6.62 3.70
C GLN A 156 -27.52 -5.59 2.69
N PRO A 157 -28.06 -5.53 1.47
CA PRO A 157 -27.47 -4.75 0.39
C PRO A 157 -27.37 -3.28 0.73
N ALA A 158 -26.21 -2.71 0.48
CA ALA A 158 -25.94 -1.26 0.51
C ALA A 158 -25.11 -0.89 -0.72
N PHE A 159 -25.33 0.29 -1.27
CA PHE A 159 -24.53 0.76 -2.40
C PHE A 159 -23.92 2.11 -2.11
N TRP A 160 -22.63 2.24 -2.44
CA TRP A 160 -21.87 3.48 -2.30
C TRP A 160 -21.15 3.80 -3.60
N GLY A 161 -21.28 5.05 -4.06
CA GLY A 161 -20.57 5.58 -5.21
C GLY A 161 -19.48 6.55 -4.79
N PHE A 162 -18.25 6.28 -5.21
CA PHE A 162 -17.06 7.09 -4.91
C PHE A 162 -16.49 7.72 -6.17
N GLY A 163 -15.68 8.74 -6.02
CA GLY A 163 -14.97 9.35 -7.14
C GLY A 163 -13.69 10.05 -6.72
N ASP A 164 -12.75 10.07 -7.65
CA ASP A 164 -11.54 10.87 -7.59
C ASP A 164 -11.43 11.68 -8.88
N PHE A 165 -11.28 13.00 -8.77
CA PHE A 165 -11.02 13.88 -9.89
C PHE A 165 -9.70 14.59 -9.69
N ILE A 166 -8.83 14.49 -10.68
CA ILE A 166 -7.49 15.06 -10.69
C ILE A 166 -7.41 16.03 -11.86
N ALA A 167 -6.89 17.22 -11.62
CA ALA A 167 -6.52 18.19 -12.65
C ALA A 167 -5.07 18.60 -12.42
N THR A 168 -4.24 18.51 -13.46
CA THR A 168 -2.81 18.80 -13.39
C THR A 168 -2.43 19.77 -14.51
N ALA A 169 -1.58 20.73 -14.19
CA ALA A 169 -0.92 21.58 -15.17
C ALA A 169 0.58 21.63 -14.84
N GLY A 170 1.43 21.61 -15.86
CA GLY A 170 2.85 21.62 -15.62
C GLY A 170 3.69 21.88 -16.86
N TYR A 171 4.98 22.04 -16.60
CA TYR A 171 6.06 22.08 -17.58
C TYR A 171 7.16 21.13 -17.12
N ALA A 172 7.70 20.35 -18.03
CA ALA A 172 8.82 19.46 -17.77
C ALA A 172 9.80 19.50 -18.96
N ASN A 173 11.08 19.56 -18.63
CA ASN A 173 12.19 19.36 -19.53
C ASN A 173 13.18 18.43 -18.82
N ASN A 174 13.46 17.26 -19.41
CA ASN A 174 14.41 16.30 -18.83
C ASN A 174 15.86 16.52 -19.30
N GLY A 175 16.14 17.64 -19.98
CA GLY A 175 17.47 17.96 -20.49
C GLY A 175 17.86 17.23 -21.79
N VAL A 176 17.12 16.20 -22.19
CA VAL A 176 17.38 15.40 -23.41
C VAL A 176 16.33 15.67 -24.50
N ASN A 177 15.07 15.65 -24.11
CA ASN A 177 13.94 15.90 -25.01
C ASN A 177 13.50 17.36 -24.96
N PRO A 178 12.82 17.86 -26.01
CA PRO A 178 12.22 19.19 -25.99
C PRO A 178 11.32 19.40 -24.78
N GLY A 179 11.27 20.63 -24.28
CA GLY A 179 10.41 21.01 -23.18
C GLY A 179 8.92 20.76 -23.49
N GLN A 180 8.18 20.30 -22.51
CA GLN A 180 6.78 19.92 -22.63
C GLN A 180 5.93 20.66 -21.59
N SER A 181 4.91 21.37 -22.06
CA SER A 181 3.89 21.99 -21.21
C SER A 181 2.57 21.23 -21.36
N TYR A 182 1.86 21.00 -20.26
CA TYR A 182 0.62 20.25 -20.32
C TYR A 182 -0.44 20.78 -19.35
N ILE A 183 -1.69 20.56 -19.74
CA ILE A 183 -2.87 20.66 -18.87
C ILE A 183 -3.68 19.40 -19.10
N SER A 184 -3.95 18.65 -18.05
CA SER A 184 -4.66 17.38 -18.14
C SER A 184 -5.61 17.17 -16.97
N SER A 185 -6.57 16.29 -17.17
CA SER A 185 -7.49 15.85 -16.12
C SER A 185 -7.74 14.36 -16.21
N ARG A 186 -7.99 13.74 -15.05
CA ARG A 186 -8.37 12.35 -14.88
C ARG A 186 -9.57 12.27 -13.96
N ALA A 187 -10.45 11.33 -14.21
CA ALA A 187 -11.57 11.01 -13.31
C ALA A 187 -11.63 9.51 -13.13
N ASP A 188 -11.73 9.07 -11.88
CA ASP A 188 -11.93 7.68 -11.49
C ASP A 188 -13.24 7.61 -10.70
N LEU A 189 -14.16 6.73 -11.12
CA LEU A 189 -15.47 6.54 -10.49
C LEU A 189 -15.63 5.08 -10.09
N PHE A 190 -16.11 4.85 -8.87
CA PHE A 190 -16.28 3.50 -8.33
C PHE A 190 -17.65 3.34 -7.70
N GLY A 191 -18.27 2.19 -7.93
CA GLY A 191 -19.46 1.73 -7.24
C GLY A 191 -19.15 0.48 -6.44
N ASN A 192 -19.59 0.45 -5.19
CA ASN A 192 -19.48 -0.71 -4.30
C ASN A 192 -20.89 -1.13 -3.88
N LEU A 193 -21.34 -2.29 -4.34
CA LEU A 193 -22.53 -2.96 -3.86
C LEU A 193 -22.12 -3.97 -2.79
N GLN A 194 -22.23 -3.57 -1.54
CA GLN A 194 -22.03 -4.43 -0.37
C GLN A 194 -23.25 -5.32 -0.17
N LEU A 195 -23.08 -6.63 -0.04
CA LEU A 195 -24.14 -7.60 0.22
C LEU A 195 -24.13 -8.08 1.67
N THR A 196 -22.92 -8.36 2.20
CA THR A 196 -22.65 -8.69 3.59
C THR A 196 -21.36 -7.98 4.03
N PRO A 197 -20.86 -8.15 5.24
CA PRO A 197 -19.56 -7.58 5.63
C PRO A 197 -18.38 -8.01 4.73
N THR A 198 -18.45 -9.16 4.07
CA THR A 198 -17.37 -9.69 3.22
C THR A 198 -17.75 -9.77 1.75
N GLU A 199 -19.01 -10.06 1.39
CA GLU A 199 -19.43 -10.14 -0.01
C GLU A 199 -19.74 -8.76 -0.58
N ARG A 200 -19.09 -8.42 -1.68
CA ARG A 200 -19.36 -7.20 -2.44
C ARG A 200 -19.10 -7.36 -3.93
N VAL A 201 -19.77 -6.52 -4.71
CA VAL A 201 -19.48 -6.30 -6.13
C VAL A 201 -18.91 -4.90 -6.27
N VAL A 202 -17.74 -4.80 -6.89
CA VAL A 202 -17.08 -3.51 -7.16
C VAL A 202 -17.09 -3.27 -8.67
N VAL A 203 -17.46 -2.06 -9.09
CA VAL A 203 -17.36 -1.59 -10.47
C VAL A 203 -16.58 -0.28 -10.50
N GLY A 204 -15.64 -0.16 -11.45
CA GLY A 204 -14.80 1.04 -11.61
C GLY A 204 -14.70 1.48 -13.06
N PHE A 205 -14.73 2.79 -13.26
CA PHE A 205 -14.61 3.47 -14.55
C PHE A 205 -13.57 4.58 -14.46
N THR A 206 -12.82 4.80 -15.53
CA THR A 206 -11.90 5.94 -15.68
C THR A 206 -12.30 6.77 -16.90
N PRO A 207 -13.39 7.56 -16.84
CA PRO A 207 -13.99 8.16 -18.03
C PRO A 207 -13.13 9.21 -18.73
N LEU A 208 -12.04 9.67 -18.12
CA LEU A 208 -11.12 10.66 -18.69
C LEU A 208 -9.69 10.13 -18.86
N SER A 209 -9.47 8.81 -18.88
CA SER A 209 -8.15 8.22 -19.03
C SER A 209 -8.14 7.11 -20.08
N LEU A 210 -7.49 7.34 -21.21
CA LEU A 210 -7.19 6.30 -22.20
C LEU A 210 -6.06 5.39 -21.75
N GLY A 211 -6.09 4.13 -22.20
CA GLY A 211 -5.15 3.09 -21.83
C GLY A 211 -3.66 3.38 -22.05
N SER A 212 -3.30 4.38 -22.86
CA SER A 212 -1.91 4.82 -23.11
C SER A 212 -1.60 6.22 -22.58
N ALA A 213 -2.63 6.97 -22.12
CA ALA A 213 -2.46 8.31 -21.58
C ALA A 213 -3.02 8.35 -20.15
N ARG A 214 -2.29 8.99 -19.25
CA ARG A 214 -2.69 9.12 -17.84
C ARG A 214 -3.85 10.10 -17.60
N GLY A 215 -4.29 10.84 -18.63
CA GLY A 215 -5.38 11.79 -18.54
C GLY A 215 -5.82 12.32 -19.90
N THR A 216 -6.87 13.15 -19.89
CA THR A 216 -7.37 13.92 -21.03
C THR A 216 -6.84 15.33 -20.95
N GLY A 217 -6.28 15.88 -22.04
CA GLY A 217 -5.79 17.24 -22.02
C GLY A 217 -4.94 17.62 -23.21
N PHE A 218 -4.23 18.73 -23.06
CA PHE A 218 -3.35 19.28 -24.07
C PHE A 218 -1.89 19.10 -23.64
N LEU A 219 -1.07 18.63 -24.58
CA LEU A 219 0.38 18.59 -24.48
C LEU A 219 0.96 19.48 -25.57
N HIS A 220 1.77 20.45 -25.20
CA HIS A 220 2.57 21.26 -26.09
C HIS A 220 4.02 20.86 -25.95
N THR A 221 4.64 20.48 -27.05
CA THR A 221 6.06 20.15 -27.12
C THR A 221 6.80 21.22 -27.93
N ASP A 222 7.89 21.72 -27.39
CA ASP A 222 8.72 22.74 -28.04
C ASP A 222 9.23 22.19 -29.39
N GLY A 223 8.89 22.89 -30.48
CA GLY A 223 9.22 22.47 -31.85
C GLY A 223 8.12 21.69 -32.58
N ASP A 224 7.30 20.87 -31.88
CA ASP A 224 6.27 20.03 -32.50
C ASP A 224 4.85 20.58 -32.39
N GLY A 225 4.64 21.62 -31.56
CA GLY A 225 3.36 22.27 -31.37
C GLY A 225 2.47 21.61 -30.32
N THR A 226 1.16 21.88 -30.39
CA THR A 226 0.18 21.43 -29.39
C THR A 226 -0.66 20.27 -29.91
N GLN A 227 -0.72 19.20 -29.14
CA GLN A 227 -1.56 18.03 -29.39
C GLN A 227 -2.62 17.87 -28.29
N PHE A 228 -3.83 17.52 -28.70
CA PHE A 228 -4.91 17.16 -27.76
C PHE A 228 -4.98 15.64 -27.60
N TYR A 229 -4.90 15.19 -26.37
CA TYR A 229 -5.09 13.78 -25.99
C TYR A 229 -6.52 13.63 -25.47
N ASN A 230 -7.33 12.91 -26.25
CA ASN A 230 -8.70 12.62 -25.86
C ASN A 230 -8.72 11.31 -25.08
N GLY A 231 -8.92 11.40 -23.77
CA GLY A 231 -9.01 10.26 -22.86
C GLY A 231 -10.46 9.86 -22.55
N LEU A 232 -11.46 10.32 -23.28
CA LEU A 232 -12.83 9.86 -23.07
C LEU A 232 -12.94 8.36 -23.31
N ASP A 233 -13.21 7.61 -22.26
CA ASP A 233 -13.31 6.17 -22.26
C ASP A 233 -14.51 5.73 -21.40
N ALA A 234 -15.35 4.86 -21.97
CA ALA A 234 -16.49 4.28 -21.26
C ALA A 234 -16.20 2.85 -20.77
N ASN A 235 -14.95 2.38 -20.89
CA ASN A 235 -14.61 1.03 -20.52
C ASN A 235 -14.65 0.83 -19.01
N VAL A 236 -15.17 -0.32 -18.63
CA VAL A 236 -15.13 -0.79 -17.25
C VAL A 236 -13.71 -1.26 -16.94
N ARG A 237 -12.99 -0.52 -16.09
CA ARG A 237 -11.64 -0.86 -15.68
C ARG A 237 -11.58 -1.92 -14.60
N THR A 238 -12.61 -1.94 -13.75
CA THR A 238 -12.72 -2.85 -12.63
C THR A 238 -14.14 -3.36 -12.56
N LEU A 239 -14.34 -4.67 -12.50
CA LEU A 239 -15.62 -5.31 -12.24
C LEU A 239 -15.37 -6.70 -11.68
N PHE A 240 -15.51 -6.84 -10.38
CA PHE A 240 -15.30 -8.11 -9.71
C PHE A 240 -16.29 -8.33 -8.56
N PHE A 241 -16.48 -9.58 -8.22
CA PHE A 241 -17.16 -10.04 -7.03
C PHE A 241 -16.14 -10.65 -6.09
N GLU A 242 -16.16 -10.27 -4.83
CA GLU A 242 -15.35 -10.89 -3.79
C GLU A 242 -16.19 -11.27 -2.59
N GLY A 243 -15.67 -12.18 -1.80
CA GLY A 243 -16.33 -12.64 -0.60
C GLY A 243 -15.55 -13.71 0.13
N ASP A 244 -16.17 -14.20 1.19
CA ASP A 244 -15.71 -15.33 1.98
C ASP A 244 -16.60 -16.55 1.75
N THR A 245 -15.97 -17.73 1.53
CA THR A 245 -16.69 -18.96 1.22
C THR A 245 -17.66 -19.39 2.31
N ARG A 246 -17.30 -19.16 3.58
CA ARG A 246 -18.12 -19.53 4.72
C ARG A 246 -19.33 -18.59 4.88
N GLN A 247 -19.14 -17.30 4.64
CA GLN A 247 -20.24 -16.34 4.70
C GLN A 247 -21.21 -16.52 3.52
N LEU A 248 -20.67 -16.76 2.32
CA LEU A 248 -21.49 -17.02 1.14
C LEU A 248 -22.25 -18.35 1.22
N PHE A 249 -21.64 -19.38 1.82
CA PHE A 249 -22.19 -20.73 1.97
C PHE A 249 -22.14 -21.19 3.44
N PRO A 250 -22.98 -20.67 4.33
CA PRO A 250 -22.93 -21.01 5.77
C PRO A 250 -23.05 -22.50 6.08
N GLY A 251 -23.59 -23.29 5.13
CA GLY A 251 -23.71 -24.74 5.28
C GLY A 251 -22.42 -25.53 5.08
N ILE A 252 -21.33 -24.91 4.60
CA ILE A 252 -20.04 -25.60 4.37
C ILE A 252 -19.32 -25.91 5.69
N ASP A 253 -19.37 -24.98 6.63
CA ASP A 253 -18.76 -25.12 7.96
C ASP A 253 -19.64 -24.44 9.03
N PRO A 254 -20.80 -25.05 9.38
CA PRO A 254 -21.77 -24.41 10.28
C PRO A 254 -21.22 -24.12 11.68
N ASP A 255 -20.31 -24.96 12.15
CA ASP A 255 -19.76 -24.90 13.51
C ASP A 255 -18.39 -24.21 13.59
N ASP A 256 -17.87 -23.71 12.46
CA ASP A 256 -16.54 -23.05 12.37
C ASP A 256 -15.38 -23.95 12.87
N ARG A 257 -15.47 -25.24 12.60
CA ARG A 257 -14.50 -26.23 13.11
C ARG A 257 -13.52 -26.70 12.06
N LEU A 258 -13.87 -26.56 10.78
CA LEU A 258 -13.09 -27.11 9.68
C LEU A 258 -12.11 -26.09 9.08
N GLY A 259 -12.20 -24.82 9.51
CA GLY A 259 -11.37 -23.74 9.00
C GLY A 259 -11.50 -23.56 7.48
N ARG A 260 -12.72 -23.70 6.94
CA ARG A 260 -13.04 -23.61 5.50
C ARG A 260 -13.40 -22.20 5.06
N ASP A 261 -12.92 -21.21 5.74
CA ASP A 261 -13.02 -19.82 5.35
C ASP A 261 -11.86 -19.47 4.41
N TYR A 262 -12.21 -19.36 3.15
CA TYR A 262 -11.33 -18.91 2.08
C TYR A 262 -11.91 -17.62 1.52
N GLY A 263 -11.09 -16.56 1.50
CA GLY A 263 -11.39 -15.38 0.70
C GLY A 263 -11.28 -15.72 -0.78
N PHE A 264 -12.15 -15.17 -1.60
CA PHE A 264 -12.06 -15.31 -3.05
C PHE A 264 -12.49 -14.03 -3.74
N ALA A 265 -11.93 -13.79 -4.94
CA ALA A 265 -12.40 -12.75 -5.83
C ALA A 265 -12.34 -13.21 -7.27
N VAL A 266 -13.33 -12.82 -8.07
CA VAL A 266 -13.43 -13.20 -9.48
C VAL A 266 -13.91 -12.03 -10.32
N GLY A 267 -13.25 -11.81 -11.44
CA GLY A 267 -13.55 -10.75 -12.40
C GLY A 267 -12.33 -9.88 -12.71
N ARG A 268 -12.57 -8.72 -13.31
CA ARG A 268 -11.53 -7.74 -13.60
C ARG A 268 -11.20 -6.96 -12.33
N GLN A 269 -10.06 -7.23 -11.74
CA GLN A 269 -9.66 -6.73 -10.43
C GLN A 269 -8.23 -6.24 -10.42
N PRO A 270 -7.90 -5.27 -9.55
CA PRO A 270 -6.53 -4.86 -9.33
C PRO A 270 -5.76 -6.00 -8.66
N ILE A 271 -4.64 -6.39 -9.26
CA ILE A 271 -3.70 -7.36 -8.71
C ILE A 271 -2.40 -6.61 -8.39
N PHE A 272 -1.98 -6.68 -7.12
CA PHE A 272 -0.85 -5.92 -6.61
C PHE A 272 0.01 -6.78 -5.69
N PHE A 273 1.22 -7.13 -6.13
CA PHE A 273 2.16 -7.94 -5.37
C PHE A 273 3.58 -7.40 -5.42
N GLN A 274 4.38 -7.66 -4.39
CA GLN A 274 5.70 -7.08 -4.14
C GLN A 274 5.64 -5.55 -4.19
N GLU A 275 4.60 -4.99 -3.56
CA GLU A 275 4.35 -3.55 -3.55
C GLU A 275 4.28 -2.95 -4.97
N GLY A 276 3.74 -3.69 -5.92
CA GLY A 276 3.61 -3.29 -7.31
C GLY A 276 4.87 -3.51 -8.17
N ILE A 277 6.00 -3.92 -7.61
CA ILE A 277 7.22 -4.20 -8.39
C ILE A 277 7.00 -5.40 -9.30
N MET A 278 6.43 -6.50 -8.78
CA MET A 278 6.19 -7.72 -9.55
C MET A 278 4.91 -7.62 -10.37
N ILE A 279 3.79 -7.22 -9.74
CA ILE A 279 2.49 -7.09 -10.39
C ILE A 279 1.81 -5.80 -9.90
N ASP A 280 1.36 -4.99 -10.86
CA ASP A 280 0.52 -3.80 -10.65
C ASP A 280 -0.36 -3.59 -11.88
N ASP A 281 -1.44 -4.36 -11.99
CA ASP A 281 -2.34 -4.27 -13.15
C ASP A 281 -3.79 -4.67 -12.78
N ASN A 282 -4.75 -4.24 -13.60
CA ASN A 282 -6.15 -4.66 -13.53
C ASN A 282 -6.37 -5.83 -14.51
N ILE A 283 -6.45 -7.03 -13.97
CA ILE A 283 -6.47 -8.29 -14.72
C ILE A 283 -7.81 -9.00 -14.51
N GLN A 284 -8.33 -9.67 -15.54
CA GLN A 284 -9.41 -10.63 -15.34
C GLN A 284 -8.84 -11.89 -14.69
N ALA A 285 -9.19 -12.10 -13.43
CA ALA A 285 -8.58 -13.13 -12.61
C ALA A 285 -9.56 -13.77 -11.62
N LEU A 286 -9.20 -14.98 -11.18
CA LEU A 286 -9.71 -15.64 -9.99
C LEU A 286 -8.58 -15.65 -8.96
N GLY A 287 -8.82 -15.08 -7.78
CA GLY A 287 -7.96 -15.17 -6.62
C GLY A 287 -8.63 -16.00 -5.53
N ILE A 288 -7.85 -16.82 -4.84
CA ILE A 288 -8.29 -17.57 -3.65
C ILE A 288 -7.22 -17.38 -2.58
N THR A 289 -7.66 -16.95 -1.41
CA THR A 289 -6.77 -16.66 -0.28
C THR A 289 -7.15 -17.50 0.94
N LYS A 290 -6.16 -18.09 1.57
CA LYS A 290 -6.28 -18.64 2.92
C LYS A 290 -5.46 -17.80 3.87
N ASP A 291 -6.16 -17.19 4.83
CA ASP A 291 -5.59 -16.42 5.92
C ASP A 291 -5.43 -17.27 7.18
N THR A 292 -4.74 -16.71 8.17
CA THR A 292 -4.68 -17.23 9.54
C THR A 292 -4.08 -18.63 9.63
N ILE A 293 -3.03 -18.89 8.82
CA ILE A 293 -2.26 -20.13 8.90
C ILE A 293 -1.17 -19.92 9.95
N GLN A 294 -1.23 -20.69 11.03
CA GLN A 294 -0.26 -20.59 12.12
C GLN A 294 0.63 -21.86 12.15
N ILE A 295 1.94 -21.66 12.11
CA ILE A 295 2.93 -22.72 12.34
C ILE A 295 3.54 -22.47 13.73
N PRO A 296 3.20 -23.28 14.74
CA PRO A 296 3.64 -23.06 16.11
C PRO A 296 5.16 -22.88 16.24
N GLY A 297 5.59 -21.79 16.86
CA GLY A 297 7.00 -21.48 17.08
C GLY A 297 7.72 -20.79 15.90
N ILE A 298 7.10 -20.71 14.72
CA ILE A 298 7.68 -20.10 13.52
C ILE A 298 6.89 -18.85 13.11
N THR A 299 5.59 -18.99 12.82
CA THR A 299 4.76 -17.90 12.32
C THR A 299 3.75 -17.44 13.37
N GLN A 300 3.48 -16.14 13.42
CA GLN A 300 2.33 -15.60 14.16
C GLN A 300 1.08 -15.70 13.31
N ASP A 301 1.21 -15.35 12.06
CA ASP A 301 0.20 -15.46 11.02
C ASP A 301 0.85 -15.69 9.67
N MET A 302 0.15 -16.36 8.76
CA MET A 302 0.58 -16.57 7.38
C MET A 302 -0.63 -16.58 6.47
N ARG A 303 -0.52 -15.84 5.38
CA ARG A 303 -1.49 -15.78 4.30
C ARG A 303 -0.90 -16.43 3.05
N ILE A 304 -1.70 -17.19 2.33
CA ILE A 304 -1.35 -17.74 1.02
C ILE A 304 -2.46 -17.38 0.04
N THR A 305 -2.08 -16.76 -1.08
CA THR A 305 -3.00 -16.39 -2.15
C THR A 305 -2.58 -17.07 -3.45
N GLY A 306 -3.50 -17.83 -4.05
CA GLY A 306 -3.37 -18.35 -5.41
C GLY A 306 -4.12 -17.45 -6.39
N VAL A 307 -3.52 -17.13 -7.53
CA VAL A 307 -4.14 -16.30 -8.58
C VAL A 307 -4.03 -16.99 -9.93
N TYR A 308 -5.14 -17.01 -10.66
CA TYR A 308 -5.22 -17.37 -12.07
C TYR A 308 -5.78 -16.20 -12.87
N GLY A 309 -4.98 -15.59 -13.74
CA GLY A 309 -5.39 -14.52 -14.65
C GLY A 309 -5.49 -15.02 -16.08
N TRP A 310 -6.51 -14.56 -16.84
CA TRP A 310 -6.77 -15.10 -18.19
C TRP A 310 -6.98 -14.06 -19.29
N ALA A 311 -7.11 -12.78 -18.96
CA ALA A 311 -7.25 -11.70 -19.94
C ALA A 311 -6.88 -10.34 -19.37
N ASP A 312 -6.67 -9.39 -20.28
CA ASP A 312 -6.28 -8.00 -19.99
C ASP A 312 -4.94 -7.86 -19.26
N ILE A 313 -4.03 -8.83 -19.43
CA ILE A 313 -2.70 -8.79 -18.80
C ILE A 313 -1.80 -7.88 -19.61
N ARG A 314 -1.35 -6.79 -18.99
CA ARG A 314 -0.30 -5.92 -19.53
C ARG A 314 1.05 -6.43 -19.05
N ARG A 315 1.99 -6.49 -19.98
CA ARG A 315 3.32 -7.03 -19.71
C ARG A 315 4.29 -5.95 -19.19
N GLY A 316 5.54 -6.29 -18.97
CA GLY A 316 6.59 -5.36 -18.53
C GLY A 316 6.77 -4.13 -19.42
N ASN A 317 6.34 -4.20 -20.68
CA ASN A 317 6.29 -3.08 -21.63
C ASN A 317 4.99 -2.24 -21.57
N ASN A 318 4.13 -2.48 -20.57
CA ASN A 318 2.82 -1.83 -20.37
C ASN A 318 1.79 -2.08 -21.50
N LEU A 319 2.04 -3.01 -22.41
CA LEU A 319 1.12 -3.38 -23.50
C LEU A 319 0.31 -4.61 -23.14
N VAL A 320 -0.97 -4.62 -23.54
CA VAL A 320 -1.85 -5.78 -23.37
C VAL A 320 -1.35 -6.92 -24.24
N ASP A 321 -1.15 -8.08 -23.65
CA ASP A 321 -0.88 -9.34 -24.33
C ASP A 321 -2.17 -10.18 -24.38
N PRO A 322 -2.84 -10.27 -25.53
CA PRO A 322 -4.14 -10.93 -25.63
C PRO A 322 -4.07 -12.46 -25.46
N THR A 323 -2.88 -13.05 -25.55
CA THR A 323 -2.65 -14.49 -25.41
C THR A 323 -2.13 -14.86 -24.03
N ALA A 324 -1.80 -13.85 -23.20
CA ALA A 324 -1.21 -14.09 -21.90
C ALA A 324 -2.21 -14.68 -20.87
N TYR A 325 -1.71 -15.62 -20.08
CA TYR A 325 -2.34 -16.06 -18.85
C TYR A 325 -1.33 -16.07 -17.71
N LEU A 326 -1.81 -15.83 -16.50
CA LEU A 326 -1.01 -15.72 -15.28
C LEU A 326 -1.37 -16.84 -14.31
N LEU A 327 -0.37 -17.49 -13.76
CA LEU A 327 -0.48 -18.37 -12.59
C LEU A 327 0.44 -17.82 -11.52
N GLY A 328 -0.07 -17.60 -10.31
CA GLY A 328 0.72 -17.05 -9.21
C GLY A 328 0.38 -17.66 -7.86
N ILE A 329 1.41 -17.76 -7.00
CA ILE A 329 1.28 -18.08 -5.58
C ILE A 329 2.04 -17.00 -4.83
N PHE A 330 1.34 -16.36 -3.91
CA PHE A 330 1.83 -15.23 -3.14
C PHE A 330 1.67 -15.52 -1.66
N THR A 331 2.70 -15.23 -0.87
CA THR A 331 2.69 -15.51 0.56
C THR A 331 3.08 -14.27 1.34
N GLU A 332 2.40 -14.07 2.46
CA GLU A 332 2.78 -13.08 3.46
C GLU A 332 2.84 -13.77 4.81
N THR A 333 3.94 -13.61 5.52
CA THR A 333 4.20 -14.33 6.76
C THR A 333 4.65 -13.35 7.84
N ASP A 334 3.83 -13.24 8.87
CA ASP A 334 4.16 -12.50 10.08
C ASP A 334 5.03 -13.38 10.98
N LEU A 335 6.31 -13.01 11.06
CA LEU A 335 7.24 -13.55 12.03
C LEU A 335 7.23 -12.66 13.28
N ARG A 336 7.88 -13.08 14.34
CA ARG A 336 7.89 -12.37 15.63
C ARG A 336 8.38 -10.91 15.52
N LYS A 337 9.27 -10.59 14.59
CA LYS A 337 9.89 -9.26 14.44
C LYS A 337 9.89 -8.72 13.03
N SER A 338 9.47 -9.50 12.05
CA SER A 338 9.51 -9.15 10.65
C SER A 338 8.31 -9.71 9.90
N VAL A 339 7.91 -9.04 8.85
CA VAL A 339 6.99 -9.56 7.84
C VAL A 339 7.83 -10.00 6.64
N VAL A 340 7.61 -11.20 6.16
CA VAL A 340 8.36 -11.77 5.04
C VAL A 340 7.37 -12.23 3.97
N THR A 341 7.67 -11.92 2.70
CA THR A 341 6.89 -12.42 1.56
C THR A 341 7.77 -13.27 0.66
N PHE A 342 7.18 -14.31 0.08
CA PHE A 342 7.75 -15.09 -1.00
C PHE A 342 6.69 -15.29 -2.06
N ASP A 343 6.95 -14.78 -3.23
CA ASP A 343 6.01 -14.71 -4.32
C ASP A 343 6.60 -15.36 -5.57
N PHE A 344 5.76 -16.11 -6.25
CA PHE A 344 6.09 -16.76 -7.50
C PHE A 344 4.98 -16.52 -8.51
N SER A 345 5.33 -16.15 -9.75
CA SER A 345 4.39 -16.12 -10.84
C SER A 345 4.99 -16.64 -12.15
N TYR A 346 4.13 -17.26 -12.94
CA TYR A 346 4.39 -17.68 -14.30
C TYR A 346 3.40 -17.00 -15.23
N ILE A 347 3.89 -16.45 -16.31
CA ILE A 347 3.04 -15.98 -17.42
C ILE A 347 3.37 -16.81 -18.65
N GLY A 348 2.35 -17.48 -19.18
CA GLY A 348 2.42 -18.09 -20.49
C GLY A 348 1.84 -17.15 -21.55
N SER A 349 2.46 -17.10 -22.72
CA SER A 349 2.05 -16.26 -23.84
C SER A 349 2.50 -16.87 -25.15
N ASP A 350 1.59 -16.95 -26.12
CA ASP A 350 1.85 -17.42 -27.47
C ASP A 350 2.06 -16.25 -28.44
N ASN A 351 2.27 -15.03 -27.93
CA ASN A 351 2.37 -13.84 -28.78
C ASN A 351 3.63 -13.89 -29.65
N PRO A 352 3.49 -14.07 -30.98
CA PRO A 352 4.64 -14.15 -31.88
C PRO A 352 5.34 -12.79 -32.02
N PRO A 353 6.56 -12.76 -32.55
CA PRO A 353 7.22 -11.50 -32.94
C PRO A 353 6.35 -10.71 -33.90
N ASP A 354 6.40 -9.40 -33.82
CA ASP A 354 5.76 -8.50 -34.77
C ASP A 354 6.45 -8.55 -36.16
N ILE A 355 5.95 -7.76 -37.09
CA ILE A 355 6.51 -7.69 -38.47
C ILE A 355 7.97 -7.19 -38.52
N SER A 356 8.44 -6.54 -37.45
CA SER A 356 9.85 -6.12 -37.31
C SER A 356 10.74 -7.19 -36.68
N GLY A 357 10.16 -8.32 -36.27
CA GLY A 357 10.84 -9.41 -35.58
C GLY A 357 11.01 -9.18 -34.08
N VAL A 358 10.43 -8.10 -33.50
CA VAL A 358 10.50 -7.80 -32.08
C VAL A 358 9.40 -8.57 -31.36
N ARG A 359 9.77 -9.29 -30.29
CA ARG A 359 8.80 -9.98 -29.43
C ARG A 359 8.10 -8.99 -28.51
N GLN A 360 6.79 -8.82 -28.71
CA GLN A 360 5.92 -7.99 -27.86
C GLN A 360 5.34 -8.78 -26.67
N GLY A 361 5.39 -10.10 -26.73
CA GLY A 361 4.97 -11.03 -25.70
C GLY A 361 6.08 -12.04 -25.40
N GLY A 362 5.70 -13.17 -24.81
CA GLY A 362 6.59 -14.28 -24.48
C GLY A 362 6.36 -14.78 -23.06
N SER A 363 6.62 -16.08 -22.85
CA SER A 363 6.44 -16.71 -21.53
C SER A 363 7.57 -16.28 -20.59
N GLY A 364 7.25 -16.12 -19.31
CA GLY A 364 8.22 -15.73 -18.29
C GLY A 364 7.91 -16.28 -16.91
N VAL A 365 8.97 -16.42 -16.11
CA VAL A 365 8.91 -16.80 -14.69
C VAL A 365 9.42 -15.64 -13.85
N TYR A 366 8.74 -15.39 -12.77
CA TYR A 366 9.04 -14.28 -11.86
C TYR A 366 9.08 -14.78 -10.43
N PHE A 367 10.06 -14.33 -9.68
CA PHE A 367 10.18 -14.61 -8.26
C PHE A 367 10.40 -13.31 -7.51
N GLY A 368 9.71 -13.14 -6.37
CA GLY A 368 9.84 -12.01 -5.46
C GLY A 368 10.02 -12.48 -4.02
N ALA A 369 10.90 -11.82 -3.31
CA ALA A 369 11.04 -11.99 -1.87
C ALA A 369 11.22 -10.64 -1.22
N SER A 370 10.55 -10.42 -0.08
CA SER A 370 10.74 -9.22 0.72
C SER A 370 10.80 -9.53 2.21
N ALA A 371 11.50 -8.68 2.95
CA ALA A 371 11.54 -8.71 4.40
C ALA A 371 11.42 -7.28 4.93
N THR A 372 10.39 -7.02 5.72
CA THR A 372 10.18 -5.74 6.39
C THR A 372 10.40 -5.93 7.88
N GLN A 373 11.28 -5.11 8.47
CA GLN A 373 11.60 -5.16 9.89
C GLN A 373 11.97 -3.78 10.42
N ARG A 374 11.66 -3.54 11.68
CA ARG A 374 12.14 -2.37 12.41
C ARG A 374 13.39 -2.72 13.22
N PHE A 375 14.48 -1.98 13.01
CA PHE A 375 15.73 -2.06 13.77
C PHE A 375 15.90 -0.79 14.62
N GLY A 376 15.62 -0.88 15.90
CA GLY A 376 15.61 0.29 16.77
C GLY A 376 14.58 1.32 16.29
N ASP A 377 15.05 2.52 15.89
CA ASP A 377 14.18 3.61 15.36
C ASP A 377 14.07 3.62 13.84
N ILE A 378 14.74 2.70 13.14
CA ILE A 378 14.79 2.66 11.69
C ILE A 378 13.84 1.55 11.20
N ASN A 379 12.89 1.92 10.35
CA ASN A 379 12.11 0.94 9.59
C ASN A 379 12.90 0.58 8.35
N THR A 380 12.93 -0.70 8.02
CA THR A 380 13.65 -1.20 6.86
C THR A 380 12.78 -2.16 6.06
N ALA A 381 12.92 -2.12 4.73
CA ALA A 381 12.41 -3.15 3.84
C ALA A 381 13.49 -3.52 2.82
N PHE A 382 13.69 -4.81 2.62
CA PHE A 382 14.58 -5.34 1.60
C PHE A 382 13.77 -6.19 0.64
N ARG A 383 13.97 -5.97 -0.66
CA ARG A 383 13.22 -6.66 -1.71
C ARG A 383 14.16 -7.17 -2.78
N VAL A 384 13.88 -8.36 -3.26
CA VAL A 384 14.54 -8.98 -4.41
C VAL A 384 13.45 -9.45 -5.35
N ASN A 385 13.47 -8.97 -6.58
CA ASN A 385 12.54 -9.40 -7.63
C ASN A 385 13.36 -9.87 -8.83
N THR A 386 12.97 -10.97 -9.46
CA THR A 386 13.63 -11.51 -10.64
C THR A 386 12.64 -11.75 -11.75
N SER A 387 13.10 -11.61 -12.99
CA SER A 387 12.39 -12.00 -14.20
C SER A 387 13.27 -12.90 -15.05
N THR A 388 12.67 -13.92 -15.67
CA THR A 388 13.36 -14.86 -16.56
C THR A 388 12.47 -15.16 -17.76
N ALA A 389 12.95 -14.82 -18.95
CA ALA A 389 12.30 -15.13 -20.21
C ALA A 389 12.50 -16.61 -20.58
N LEU A 390 11.42 -17.30 -20.94
CA LEU A 390 11.46 -18.71 -21.32
C LEU A 390 11.54 -18.91 -22.84
N ASP A 391 10.94 -18.01 -23.63
CA ASP A 391 10.85 -18.10 -25.07
C ASP A 391 11.83 -17.14 -25.80
N GLY A 392 12.84 -16.66 -25.07
CA GLY A 392 13.76 -15.61 -25.48
C GLY A 392 13.36 -14.23 -24.98
N THR A 393 14.36 -13.38 -24.83
CA THR A 393 14.19 -12.00 -24.34
C THR A 393 13.45 -11.13 -25.35
N GLY A 394 12.72 -10.14 -24.85
CA GLY A 394 11.95 -9.20 -25.66
C GLY A 394 11.43 -8.03 -24.82
N THR A 395 10.57 -7.20 -25.39
CA THR A 395 10.05 -6.01 -24.71
C THR A 395 9.10 -6.34 -23.56
N ALA A 396 8.41 -7.48 -23.62
CA ALA A 396 7.44 -7.91 -22.60
C ALA A 396 8.08 -8.60 -21.40
N VAL A 397 9.15 -9.37 -21.66
CA VAL A 397 9.91 -10.07 -20.61
C VAL A 397 11.38 -10.16 -20.98
N ASP A 398 12.24 -9.89 -20.01
CA ASP A 398 13.69 -10.01 -20.14
C ASP A 398 14.27 -10.67 -18.88
N ASN A 399 15.58 -10.95 -18.91
CA ASN A 399 16.30 -11.57 -17.83
C ASN A 399 16.91 -10.51 -16.92
N GLY A 400 16.48 -10.48 -15.68
CA GLY A 400 17.03 -9.51 -14.74
C GLY A 400 16.63 -9.75 -13.29
N ALA A 401 17.29 -9.00 -12.43
CA ALA A 401 16.97 -8.94 -11.01
C ALA A 401 16.98 -7.47 -10.54
N LEU A 402 16.02 -7.11 -9.72
CA LEU A 402 15.94 -5.83 -9.02
C LEU A 402 16.15 -6.07 -7.53
N LEU A 403 17.15 -5.42 -6.96
CA LEU A 403 17.44 -5.34 -5.54
C LEU A 403 17.02 -3.96 -5.04
N LEU A 404 16.21 -3.88 -3.99
CA LEU A 404 15.73 -2.63 -3.40
C LEU A 404 15.87 -2.66 -1.89
N GLY A 405 16.50 -1.65 -1.31
CA GLY A 405 16.57 -1.38 0.12
C GLY A 405 15.88 -0.07 0.45
N GLU A 406 14.91 -0.12 1.37
CA GLU A 406 14.15 1.05 1.83
C GLU A 406 14.41 1.26 3.31
N PHE A 407 14.71 2.49 3.71
CA PHE A 407 15.02 2.88 5.08
C PHE A 407 14.25 4.13 5.43
N SER A 408 13.62 4.15 6.60
CA SER A 408 12.97 5.37 7.08
C SER A 408 13.06 5.51 8.59
N ARG A 409 13.06 6.75 9.05
CA ARG A 409 13.12 7.08 10.48
C ARG A 409 12.36 8.37 10.76
N THR A 410 11.56 8.37 11.82
CA THR A 410 11.00 9.60 12.37
C THR A 410 12.10 10.39 13.11
N VAL A 411 12.19 11.68 12.85
CA VAL A 411 13.18 12.56 13.48
C VAL A 411 12.83 12.74 14.96
N THR A 412 13.82 12.55 15.83
CA THR A 412 13.62 12.64 17.28
C THR A 412 13.11 14.03 17.69
N GLY A 413 11.97 14.08 18.41
CA GLY A 413 11.34 15.33 18.84
C GLY A 413 10.53 16.06 17.79
N SER A 414 10.31 15.45 16.63
CA SER A 414 9.49 15.95 15.53
C SER A 414 8.55 14.86 15.01
N THR A 415 7.59 15.24 14.19
CA THR A 415 6.77 14.31 13.37
C THR A 415 7.39 14.07 11.99
N ASP A 416 8.50 14.73 11.69
CA ASP A 416 9.14 14.66 10.39
C ASP A 416 9.77 13.30 10.12
N LEU A 417 9.90 12.95 8.85
CA LEU A 417 10.44 11.68 8.38
C LEU A 417 11.69 11.92 7.51
N VAL A 418 12.73 11.15 7.77
CA VAL A 418 13.85 10.96 6.84
C VAL A 418 13.72 9.59 6.21
N TYR A 419 13.94 9.49 4.90
CA TYR A 419 14.01 8.22 4.21
C TYR A 419 15.19 8.15 3.25
N ALA A 420 15.66 6.93 3.00
CA ALA A 420 16.68 6.63 2.01
C ALA A 420 16.33 5.31 1.33
N ASN A 421 16.22 5.33 0.02
CA ASN A 421 15.96 4.15 -0.79
C ASN A 421 17.12 3.96 -1.75
N VAL A 422 17.58 2.72 -1.90
CA VAL A 422 18.70 2.37 -2.78
C VAL A 422 18.33 1.15 -3.60
N PHE A 423 18.72 1.14 -4.87
CA PHE A 423 18.44 0.02 -5.75
C PHE A 423 19.60 -0.31 -6.67
N GLU A 424 19.61 -1.54 -7.13
CA GLU A 424 20.51 -2.02 -8.19
C GLU A 424 19.77 -3.04 -9.06
N THR A 425 19.94 -2.94 -10.36
CA THR A 425 19.43 -3.91 -11.33
C THR A 425 20.56 -4.70 -11.94
N ILE A 426 20.39 -6.00 -12.02
CA ILE A 426 21.28 -6.92 -12.69
C ILE A 426 20.56 -7.39 -13.95
N GLY A 427 21.01 -6.97 -15.12
CA GLY A 427 20.26 -7.17 -16.36
C GLY A 427 19.07 -6.23 -16.47
N HIS A 428 18.08 -6.61 -17.27
CA HIS A 428 16.84 -5.87 -17.46
C HIS A 428 15.70 -6.58 -16.72
N TYR A 429 15.33 -6.07 -15.54
CA TYR A 429 14.19 -6.59 -14.79
C TYR A 429 12.88 -6.07 -15.40
N THR A 430 11.95 -6.98 -15.67
CA THR A 430 10.59 -6.68 -16.14
C THR A 430 9.56 -7.19 -15.14
N SER A 431 8.51 -6.41 -14.89
CA SER A 431 7.37 -6.86 -14.07
C SER A 431 6.57 -7.95 -14.80
N ALA A 432 5.95 -8.86 -14.08
CA ALA A 432 5.09 -9.89 -14.63
C ALA A 432 3.85 -9.27 -15.31
N ALA A 433 3.17 -8.37 -14.61
CA ALA A 433 2.08 -7.58 -15.18
C ALA A 433 2.14 -6.15 -14.66
N ARG A 434 1.96 -5.17 -15.56
CA ARG A 434 2.09 -3.77 -15.21
C ARG A 434 1.22 -2.87 -16.08
N SER A 435 0.32 -2.14 -15.44
CA SER A 435 -0.58 -1.21 -16.13
C SER A 435 0.19 0.00 -16.68
N THR A 436 -0.38 0.67 -17.67
CA THR A 436 0.19 1.90 -18.22
C THR A 436 0.29 3.03 -17.19
N ASP A 437 -0.62 3.02 -16.21
CA ASP A 437 -0.67 4.01 -15.15
C ASP A 437 0.37 3.77 -14.05
N ALA A 438 0.89 2.54 -13.96
CA ALA A 438 1.87 2.13 -12.96
C ALA A 438 3.34 2.47 -13.34
N GLY A 439 3.60 3.05 -14.53
CA GLY A 439 4.94 3.40 -15.00
C GLY A 439 5.95 2.25 -14.93
N GLY A 440 7.17 2.51 -14.44
CA GLY A 440 8.22 1.51 -14.28
C GLY A 440 8.32 0.91 -12.87
N PRO A 441 9.03 -0.21 -12.68
CA PRO A 441 9.16 -0.87 -11.36
C PRO A 441 9.92 -0.04 -10.30
N LEU A 442 10.63 1.03 -10.69
CA LEU A 442 11.38 1.92 -9.79
C LEU A 442 10.55 3.11 -9.28
N GLU A 443 9.27 3.26 -9.64
CA GLU A 443 8.42 4.37 -9.16
C GLU A 443 8.34 4.49 -7.62
N ARG A 444 8.59 3.42 -6.91
CA ARG A 444 8.62 3.40 -5.43
C ARG A 444 9.90 3.96 -4.82
N VAL A 445 10.93 4.17 -5.59
CA VAL A 445 12.24 4.61 -5.08
C VAL A 445 12.17 6.02 -4.52
N GLY A 446 11.44 6.92 -5.20
CA GLY A 446 11.32 8.31 -4.78
C GLY A 446 10.33 9.12 -5.60
N ILE A 447 10.07 10.36 -5.18
CA ILE A 447 9.14 11.25 -5.89
C ILE A 447 9.63 11.58 -7.31
N MET A 448 10.95 11.64 -7.51
CA MET A 448 11.54 11.91 -8.83
C MET A 448 11.37 10.75 -9.83
N PHE A 449 11.13 9.52 -9.35
CA PHE A 449 10.83 8.35 -10.19
C PHE A 449 9.35 8.21 -10.49
N THR A 450 8.48 9.00 -9.82
CA THR A 450 7.03 8.91 -9.91
C THR A 450 6.49 9.92 -10.91
N PRO A 451 5.76 9.51 -11.95
CA PRO A 451 5.13 10.45 -12.87
C PRO A 451 3.90 11.11 -12.25
N PRO A 452 3.50 12.30 -12.73
CA PRO A 452 2.28 12.97 -12.28
C PRO A 452 1.03 12.10 -12.49
N ALA A 453 0.10 12.07 -11.53
CA ALA A 453 -1.06 11.16 -11.54
C ALA A 453 -2.02 11.36 -12.72
N ALA A 454 -2.19 12.59 -13.22
CA ALA A 454 -2.94 12.90 -14.44
C ALA A 454 -2.05 13.55 -15.52
N GLY A 455 -0.70 13.44 -15.37
CA GLY A 455 0.25 14.05 -16.29
C GLY A 455 0.31 13.33 -17.62
N LEU A 456 0.57 14.13 -18.68
CA LEU A 456 0.87 13.63 -20.04
C LEU A 456 2.37 13.47 -20.26
N VAL A 457 3.19 13.77 -19.25
CA VAL A 457 4.64 13.62 -19.25
C VAL A 457 5.06 12.54 -18.27
N GLY A 458 6.22 11.92 -18.51
CA GLY A 458 6.79 10.91 -17.62
C GLY A 458 7.36 11.49 -16.32
N SER A 459 7.93 10.61 -15.50
CA SER A 459 8.70 10.98 -14.32
C SER A 459 9.98 11.73 -14.69
N PRO A 460 10.52 12.58 -13.80
CA PRO A 460 11.80 13.25 -14.00
C PRO A 460 12.96 12.27 -14.25
N ILE A 461 13.06 11.22 -13.44
CA ILE A 461 14.02 10.11 -13.60
C ILE A 461 13.28 8.89 -14.09
N SER A 462 13.94 8.06 -14.92
CA SER A 462 13.34 6.85 -15.48
C SER A 462 12.89 5.89 -14.37
N GLY A 463 11.69 5.35 -14.49
CA GLY A 463 11.19 4.30 -13.60
C GLY A 463 11.52 2.88 -14.04
N TYR A 464 12.27 2.68 -15.15
CA TYR A 464 12.57 1.35 -15.70
C TYR A 464 13.83 0.74 -15.09
N ALA A 465 13.77 -0.55 -14.79
CA ALA A 465 14.82 -1.30 -14.10
C ALA A 465 15.74 -2.02 -15.12
N ASP A 466 16.46 -1.26 -15.95
CA ASP A 466 17.28 -1.77 -17.06
C ASP A 466 18.75 -1.36 -16.90
N HIS A 467 19.58 -2.26 -16.33
CA HIS A 467 21.01 -2.08 -16.09
C HIS A 467 21.34 -0.79 -15.31
N VAL A 468 20.57 -0.43 -14.31
CA VAL A 468 20.73 0.80 -13.54
C VAL A 468 20.93 0.54 -12.06
N TYR A 469 21.59 1.47 -11.38
CA TYR A 469 21.67 1.55 -9.93
C TYR A 469 21.48 3.00 -9.49
N GLY A 470 20.98 3.18 -8.30
CA GLY A 470 20.70 4.53 -7.81
C GLY A 470 19.96 4.55 -6.50
N GLY A 471 19.26 5.66 -6.27
CA GLY A 471 18.46 5.81 -5.07
C GLY A 471 17.89 7.20 -4.88
N ALA A 472 17.19 7.36 -3.76
CA ALA A 472 16.61 8.61 -3.32
C ALA A 472 16.85 8.82 -1.82
N LEU A 473 17.13 10.06 -1.43
CA LEU A 473 17.26 10.51 -0.05
C LEU A 473 16.26 11.65 0.16
N GLY A 474 15.29 11.47 1.04
CA GLY A 474 14.25 12.46 1.26
C GLY A 474 14.08 12.88 2.72
N TYR A 475 13.64 14.11 2.87
CA TYR A 475 13.20 14.68 4.15
C TYR A 475 11.77 15.20 4.00
N GLN A 476 10.87 14.66 4.81
CA GLN A 476 9.46 15.00 4.80
C GLN A 476 9.09 15.77 6.06
N MET A 477 8.71 17.03 5.89
CA MET A 477 8.30 17.95 6.94
C MET A 477 6.79 17.99 7.05
N PHE A 478 6.26 17.85 8.26
CA PHE A 478 4.82 17.95 8.53
C PHE A 478 4.50 19.24 9.29
N PHE A 479 3.76 20.14 8.66
CA PHE A 479 3.26 21.37 9.28
C PHE A 479 1.83 21.19 9.82
N GLY A 480 1.61 20.07 10.54
CA GLY A 480 0.32 19.63 11.02
C GLY A 480 -0.36 18.63 10.06
N PRO A 481 -1.63 18.25 10.31
CA PRO A 481 -2.28 17.15 9.57
C PRO A 481 -2.70 17.49 8.13
N ARG A 482 -2.56 18.75 7.71
CA ARG A 482 -3.05 19.23 6.41
C ARG A 482 -1.97 19.75 5.48
N LYS A 483 -0.71 19.81 5.92
CA LYS A 483 0.39 20.41 5.15
C LYS A 483 1.65 19.60 5.29
N GLN A 484 2.28 19.32 4.17
CA GLN A 484 3.50 18.54 4.08
C GLN A 484 4.41 19.13 3.00
N LEU A 485 5.72 19.13 3.27
CA LEU A 485 6.75 19.44 2.28
C LEU A 485 7.76 18.29 2.28
N THR A 486 7.98 17.71 1.12
CA THR A 486 9.02 16.70 0.89
C THR A 486 10.11 17.32 0.04
N LEU A 487 11.36 17.17 0.48
CA LEU A 487 12.54 17.50 -0.31
C LEU A 487 13.29 16.21 -0.56
N GLU A 488 13.64 15.93 -1.82
CA GLU A 488 14.30 14.71 -2.23
C GLU A 488 15.51 15.03 -3.12
N LEU A 489 16.61 14.34 -2.85
CA LEU A 489 17.76 14.20 -3.73
C LEU A 489 17.73 12.78 -4.28
N ALA A 490 17.71 12.61 -5.59
CA ALA A 490 17.67 11.31 -6.22
C ALA A 490 18.56 11.23 -7.45
N GLY A 491 18.91 10.02 -7.86
CA GLY A 491 19.68 9.80 -9.06
C GLY A 491 19.80 8.34 -9.42
N GLU A 492 20.12 8.11 -10.68
CA GLU A 492 20.45 6.80 -11.24
C GLU A 492 21.65 6.87 -12.15
N ASN A 493 22.36 5.76 -12.28
CA ASN A 493 23.45 5.60 -13.24
C ASN A 493 23.43 4.20 -13.83
N ASP A 494 24.01 4.06 -15.01
CA ASP A 494 24.05 2.81 -15.78
C ASP A 494 25.17 1.90 -15.29
N THR A 495 24.90 0.60 -15.20
CA THR A 495 25.90 -0.42 -14.82
C THR A 495 26.76 -0.88 -16.01
N ASN A 496 26.31 -0.67 -17.25
CA ASN A 496 26.99 -1.15 -18.47
C ASN A 496 27.55 -0.03 -19.36
N GLY A 497 27.38 1.24 -18.98
CA GLY A 497 27.87 2.40 -19.69
C GLY A 497 27.12 2.74 -21.00
N SER A 498 25.89 2.22 -21.15
CA SER A 498 25.07 2.47 -22.35
C SER A 498 24.18 3.71 -22.20
N LYS A 499 23.90 4.11 -20.97
CA LYS A 499 23.07 5.28 -20.61
C LYS A 499 23.90 6.26 -19.80
N GLN A 500 23.49 7.50 -19.83
CA GLN A 500 24.14 8.55 -19.04
C GLN A 500 23.47 8.65 -17.67
N GLY A 501 24.27 8.82 -16.62
CA GLY A 501 23.78 9.04 -15.27
C GLY A 501 23.01 10.34 -15.15
N VAL A 502 22.05 10.38 -14.22
CA VAL A 502 21.27 11.56 -13.86
C VAL A 502 21.20 11.71 -12.36
N VAL A 503 21.30 12.95 -11.88
CA VAL A 503 21.07 13.32 -10.48
C VAL A 503 20.18 14.54 -10.46
N GLY A 504 19.32 14.62 -9.44
CA GLY A 504 18.44 15.77 -9.31
C GLY A 504 17.91 15.98 -7.92
N ILE A 505 17.25 17.11 -7.75
CA ILE A 505 16.55 17.52 -6.53
C ILE A 505 15.11 17.87 -6.86
N GLU A 506 14.18 17.43 -6.01
CA GLU A 506 12.76 17.78 -6.13
C GLU A 506 12.21 18.25 -4.80
N GLY A 507 11.32 19.25 -4.87
CA GLY A 507 10.45 19.70 -3.79
C GLY A 507 8.99 19.44 -4.12
N GLN A 508 8.28 18.74 -3.22
CA GLN A 508 6.85 18.48 -3.32
C GLN A 508 6.13 19.07 -2.11
N TYR A 509 5.25 20.03 -2.34
CA TYR A 509 4.39 20.61 -1.29
C TYR A 509 2.96 20.16 -1.47
N LEU A 510 2.39 19.51 -0.46
CA LEU A 510 1.01 19.03 -0.42
C LEU A 510 0.22 19.77 0.65
N GLN A 511 -0.96 20.28 0.29
CA GLN A 511 -1.89 20.94 1.21
C GLN A 511 -3.32 20.46 1.00
N ALA A 512 -3.96 19.98 2.07
CA ALA A 512 -5.41 19.79 2.10
C ALA A 512 -6.13 21.13 2.28
N ILE A 513 -6.89 21.54 1.27
CA ILE A 513 -7.66 22.81 1.27
C ILE A 513 -8.99 22.59 1.99
N THR A 514 -9.65 21.47 1.69
CA THR A 514 -10.89 21.03 2.34
C THR A 514 -10.72 19.60 2.85
N SER A 515 -11.77 19.02 3.41
CA SER A 515 -11.81 17.60 3.76
C SER A 515 -11.76 16.66 2.54
N ARG A 516 -12.00 17.20 1.33
CA ARG A 516 -12.08 16.44 0.07
C ARG A 516 -11.04 16.85 -0.96
N THR A 517 -10.54 18.08 -0.88
CA THR A 517 -9.70 18.66 -1.92
C THR A 517 -8.30 18.93 -1.38
N SER A 518 -7.30 18.45 -2.09
CA SER A 518 -5.88 18.77 -1.86
C SER A 518 -5.29 19.43 -3.10
N ILE A 519 -4.24 20.22 -2.88
CA ILE A 519 -3.40 20.80 -3.92
C ILE A 519 -1.96 20.34 -3.65
N GLN A 520 -1.27 19.95 -4.70
CA GLN A 520 0.14 19.55 -4.69
C GLN A 520 0.91 20.43 -5.67
N PHE A 521 2.06 20.91 -5.25
CA PHE A 521 3.02 21.63 -6.07
C PHE A 521 4.31 20.82 -6.12
N ASN A 522 4.85 20.61 -7.32
CA ASN A 522 6.14 19.97 -7.51
C ASN A 522 7.07 20.91 -8.28
N ALA A 523 8.36 20.85 -7.95
CA ALA A 523 9.41 21.51 -8.70
C ALA A 523 10.68 20.70 -8.63
N PHE A 524 11.33 20.46 -9.78
CA PHE A 524 12.56 19.69 -9.84
C PHE A 524 13.64 20.35 -10.71
N LEU A 525 14.87 20.00 -10.43
CA LEU A 525 16.06 20.28 -11.24
C LEU A 525 16.84 18.98 -11.40
N LEU A 526 17.31 18.72 -12.62
CA LEU A 526 18.12 17.56 -13.00
C LEU A 526 19.44 18.02 -13.61
N ASP A 527 20.50 17.25 -13.39
CA ASP A 527 21.76 17.36 -14.08
C ASP A 527 22.16 15.97 -14.60
N GLY A 528 22.30 15.84 -15.91
CA GLY A 528 22.71 14.61 -16.58
C GLY A 528 24.16 14.72 -17.07
N GLU A 529 24.86 13.58 -17.18
CA GLU A 529 26.25 13.52 -17.65
C GLU A 529 26.44 14.14 -19.06
N SER A 530 25.37 14.28 -19.84
CA SER A 530 25.38 14.99 -21.12
C SER A 530 25.59 16.50 -21.00
N GLY A 531 25.63 17.05 -19.78
CA GLY A 531 25.71 18.49 -19.50
C GLY A 531 24.40 19.24 -19.79
N HIS A 532 23.29 18.52 -19.96
CA HIS A 532 21.98 19.10 -20.16
C HIS A 532 21.23 19.17 -18.83
N VAL A 533 20.87 20.37 -18.43
CA VAL A 533 20.08 20.61 -17.22
C VAL A 533 18.60 20.45 -17.55
N GLY A 534 17.94 19.55 -16.84
CA GLY A 534 16.48 19.39 -16.85
C GLY A 534 15.83 20.20 -15.75
N SER A 535 14.58 20.61 -15.94
CA SER A 535 13.78 21.29 -14.92
C SER A 535 12.30 21.11 -15.16
N GLY A 536 11.50 21.18 -14.12
CA GLY A 536 10.05 21.16 -14.26
C GLY A 536 9.34 21.71 -13.06
N VAL A 537 8.09 22.11 -13.31
CA VAL A 537 7.14 22.53 -12.27
C VAL A 537 5.77 21.98 -12.61
N SER A 538 5.01 21.57 -11.60
CA SER A 538 3.63 21.19 -11.78
C SER A 538 2.76 21.57 -10.60
N VAL A 539 1.48 21.73 -10.87
CA VAL A 539 0.44 21.87 -9.87
C VAL A 539 -0.65 20.86 -10.15
N GLU A 540 -1.04 20.12 -9.11
CA GLU A 540 -2.11 19.13 -9.15
C GLU A 540 -3.18 19.50 -8.14
N SER A 541 -4.46 19.47 -8.55
CA SER A 541 -5.62 19.53 -7.68
C SER A 541 -6.32 18.19 -7.71
N ARG A 542 -6.58 17.62 -6.53
CA ARG A 542 -7.28 16.35 -6.39
C ARG A 542 -8.47 16.49 -5.47
N THR A 543 -9.64 16.06 -5.94
CA THR A 543 -10.88 16.06 -5.17
C THR A 543 -11.45 14.65 -5.09
N ARG A 544 -11.74 14.18 -3.86
CA ARG A 544 -12.24 12.85 -3.56
C ARG A 544 -13.62 12.91 -2.90
N TRP A 545 -14.50 11.97 -3.25
CA TRP A 545 -15.84 11.81 -2.69
C TRP A 545 -16.06 10.40 -2.14
#